data_f2aba52097832b3193782cdeebae3f37
#
_entry.id   f2aba52097832b3193782cdeebae3f37
#
_cell.length_a   1.000
_cell.length_b   1.000
_cell.length_c   1.000
_cell.angle_alpha   90.00
_cell.angle_beta   90.00
_cell.angle_gamma   90.00
#
_symmetry.space_group_name_H-M   'P 1'
#
loop_
_entity.id
_entity.type
_entity.pdbx_description
1 polymer ?
#
loop_
_entity_poly.entity_id
_entity_poly.type
_entity_poly.pdbx_seq_one_letter_code
_entity_poly.pdbx_strand_id
1 'polypeptide(L)'
;MVAGDGIVHASGVRDDVHDERGLLPAEARRPTAQLQGYLAGFAGVNEGGTALSAVAEPRPGSPAGIAHVAVSAEASVRANRSWWDADADAYLAEHGDFLGEVDFVWCPEGLREADARLLGELAGQRVLEVGCGAAMCARWLRTQGAEAVAFDLSGRMLRRAADAAARTGVEVPLAQADAQHLPFASASFDIACTAFGAVPFVADSAAVMREVARVLRPGGRWVFATTHPLRWAFPDDPGPAGLVARTPYFDRTPYVEVDAAGTPTYVEHHRTLGDRVRELVAAGLQLVDLVEPEWPAGHTREWGQWSPLRGALVPGTAIYVARKPR
;
A
#
# COMPACT_ATOMS: atom_id res chain seq x y z
N MET A 1 -14.29 -37.72 63.39
CA MET A 1 -13.12 -37.45 64.23
C MET A 1 -12.18 -36.59 63.38
N VAL A 2 -12.22 -35.33 63.66
CA VAL A 2 -11.18 -34.48 64.21
C VAL A 2 -10.09 -34.21 63.14
N ALA A 3 -10.09 -33.08 62.52
CA ALA A 3 -9.57 -31.76 62.86
C ALA A 3 -8.10 -31.59 62.46
N GLY A 4 -7.79 -30.49 61.90
CA GLY A 4 -6.46 -29.95 61.86
C GLY A 4 -6.30 -28.74 60.88
N ASP A 5 -6.60 -27.57 61.44
CA ASP A 5 -6.40 -26.26 60.83
C ASP A 5 -4.93 -25.96 60.50
N GLY A 6 -4.70 -25.14 59.50
CA GLY A 6 -3.40 -24.57 59.20
C GLY A 6 -3.50 -23.35 58.31
N ILE A 7 -4.05 -22.23 58.84
CA ILE A 7 -4.00 -20.91 58.24
C ILE A 7 -2.59 -20.35 58.44
N VAL A 8 -1.92 -19.99 57.36
CA VAL A 8 -0.79 -19.07 57.40
C VAL A 8 -1.12 -17.82 56.59
N HIS A 9 -1.35 -16.73 57.30
CA HIS A 9 -1.38 -15.38 56.75
C HIS A 9 0.02 -14.99 56.27
N ALA A 10 0.14 -14.55 55.01
CA ALA A 10 1.23 -13.69 54.60
C ALA A 10 0.60 -12.45 53.98
N SER A 11 0.79 -11.37 54.71
CA SER A 11 0.40 -10.01 54.43
C SER A 11 1.22 -9.41 53.30
N GLY A 12 0.54 -8.65 52.42
CA GLY A 12 1.08 -7.41 51.87
C GLY A 12 1.96 -7.56 50.62
N VAL A 13 1.35 -7.57 49.47
CA VAL A 13 1.96 -6.95 48.27
C VAL A 13 0.96 -5.91 47.75
N ARG A 14 1.39 -4.67 47.79
CA ARG A 14 0.66 -3.52 47.26
C ARG A 14 0.61 -3.63 45.74
N ASP A 15 -0.56 -3.41 45.18
CA ASP A 15 -0.76 -3.13 43.75
C ASP A 15 -0.17 -1.76 43.43
N ASP A 16 1.05 -1.72 42.94
CA ASP A 16 1.60 -0.62 42.19
C ASP A 16 1.57 -0.99 40.70
N VAL A 17 0.45 -0.71 40.04
CA VAL A 17 0.37 -0.68 38.57
C VAL A 17 1.10 0.58 38.12
N HIS A 18 2.40 0.49 37.91
CA HIS A 18 3.15 1.52 37.22
C HIS A 18 2.86 1.40 35.74
N ASP A 19 2.26 2.46 35.19
CA ASP A 19 2.17 2.80 33.77
C ASP A 19 3.59 2.97 33.21
N GLU A 20 4.20 1.85 32.78
CA GLU A 20 5.47 1.85 32.05
C GLU A 20 5.27 2.23 30.59
N ARG A 21 4.78 3.44 30.31
CA ARG A 21 5.09 4.13 29.09
C ARG A 21 6.42 4.85 29.26
N GLY A 22 7.47 4.05 29.27
CA GLY A 22 8.85 4.52 29.24
C GLY A 22 9.14 5.20 27.92
N LEU A 23 8.91 6.52 27.86
CA LEU A 23 9.51 7.36 26.84
C LEU A 23 11.04 7.26 27.00
N LEU A 24 11.71 6.71 25.98
CA LEU A 24 13.17 6.70 25.91
C LEU A 24 13.68 8.15 26.15
N PRO A 25 14.74 8.33 26.97
CA PRO A 25 15.32 9.65 27.23
C PRO A 25 15.65 10.38 25.94
N ALA A 26 15.56 11.70 25.95
CA ALA A 26 15.85 12.56 24.78
C ALA A 26 17.25 12.34 24.19
N GLU A 27 18.19 11.79 24.96
CA GLU A 27 19.55 11.41 24.54
C GLU A 27 19.58 10.23 23.57
N ALA A 28 18.57 9.35 23.58
CA ALA A 28 18.46 8.23 22.62
C ALA A 28 18.04 8.67 21.21
N ARG A 29 17.71 9.93 21.00
CA ARG A 29 17.27 10.52 19.73
C ARG A 29 18.43 11.14 18.91
N ARG A 30 19.65 11.18 19.43
CA ARG A 30 20.83 11.65 18.68
C ARG A 30 21.51 10.47 17.99
N PRO A 31 21.81 10.58 16.68
CA PRO A 31 22.65 9.57 16.01
C PRO A 31 23.97 9.47 16.78
N THR A 32 24.43 8.24 17.00
CA THR A 32 25.75 8.01 17.61
C THR A 32 26.84 8.62 16.72
N ALA A 33 27.95 9.03 17.32
CA ALA A 33 29.09 9.62 16.58
C ALA A 33 29.57 8.70 15.42
N GLN A 34 29.34 7.40 15.54
CA GLN A 34 29.62 6.41 14.51
C GLN A 34 28.69 6.54 13.30
N LEU A 35 27.39 6.81 13.53
CA LEU A 35 26.40 7.06 12.48
C LEU A 35 26.63 8.40 11.78
N GLN A 36 27.05 9.43 12.55
CA GLN A 36 27.43 10.73 12.00
C GLN A 36 28.68 10.66 11.15
N GLY A 37 29.67 9.84 11.53
CA GLY A 37 30.88 9.58 10.73
C GLY A 37 30.55 8.84 9.42
N TYR A 38 29.61 7.90 9.46
CA TYR A 38 29.12 7.21 8.26
C TYR A 38 28.41 8.16 7.28
N LEU A 39 27.54 9.03 7.79
CA LEU A 39 26.81 10.01 6.96
C LEU A 39 27.75 11.11 6.40
N ALA A 40 28.80 11.50 7.12
CA ALA A 40 29.78 12.47 6.66
C ALA A 40 30.71 11.88 5.56
N GLY A 41 30.99 10.57 5.57
CA GLY A 41 31.77 9.88 4.55
C GLY A 41 31.12 9.82 3.17
N PHE A 42 29.79 9.96 3.10
CA PHE A 42 29.02 9.93 1.84
C PHE A 42 28.86 11.31 1.17
N ALA A 43 29.18 12.40 1.84
CA ALA A 43 29.12 13.75 1.27
C ALA A 43 30.25 14.05 0.27
N GLY A 44 31.24 13.16 0.11
CA GLY A 44 32.45 13.36 -0.66
C GLY A 44 32.56 12.61 -2.00
N VAL A 45 31.53 11.93 -2.47
CA VAL A 45 31.59 11.15 -3.72
C VAL A 45 30.58 11.69 -4.75
N ASN A 46 30.87 12.87 -5.27
CA ASN A 46 30.22 13.40 -6.46
C ASN A 46 31.20 14.22 -7.31
N GLU A 47 32.30 13.59 -7.76
CA GLU A 47 33.07 14.09 -8.88
C GLU A 47 33.53 12.91 -9.74
N GLY A 48 32.70 12.53 -10.72
CA GLY A 48 33.02 11.54 -11.73
C GLY A 48 31.91 11.52 -12.76
N GLY A 49 31.92 12.54 -13.65
CA GLY A 49 30.95 12.65 -14.73
C GLY A 49 31.07 11.50 -15.71
N THR A 50 30.03 10.69 -15.79
CA THR A 50 29.70 9.85 -16.94
C THR A 50 28.50 10.49 -17.65
N ALA A 51 28.66 10.72 -18.94
CA ALA A 51 27.64 11.36 -19.80
C ALA A 51 26.31 10.65 -19.68
N LEU A 52 25.27 11.38 -19.30
CA LEU A 52 23.89 10.94 -19.31
C LEU A 52 23.50 10.64 -20.75
N SER A 53 23.09 9.42 -20.99
CA SER A 53 22.37 8.98 -22.19
C SER A 53 21.14 9.86 -22.41
N ALA A 54 20.77 10.10 -23.66
CA ALA A 54 19.76 11.01 -24.10
C ALA A 54 18.52 11.02 -23.20
N VAL A 55 18.24 12.16 -22.58
CA VAL A 55 17.02 12.42 -21.82
C VAL A 55 15.86 12.37 -22.80
N ALA A 56 14.98 11.38 -22.65
CA ALA A 56 13.69 11.37 -23.36
C ALA A 56 12.95 12.67 -23.03
N GLU A 57 12.25 13.25 -24.02
CA GLU A 57 11.45 14.45 -23.77
C GLU A 57 10.47 14.20 -22.63
N PRO A 58 10.31 15.15 -21.67
CA PRO A 58 9.40 14.98 -20.56
C PRO A 58 7.97 14.77 -21.08
N ARG A 59 7.32 13.71 -20.61
CA ARG A 59 5.91 13.44 -20.90
C ARG A 59 5.06 14.62 -20.38
N PRO A 60 3.92 14.97 -21.05
CA PRO A 60 2.96 15.90 -20.48
C PRO A 60 2.55 15.40 -19.07
N GLY A 61 2.81 16.19 -18.04
CA GLY A 61 2.56 15.81 -16.64
C GLY A 61 3.79 15.29 -15.88
N SER A 62 4.97 15.20 -16.51
CA SER A 62 6.21 14.92 -15.75
C SER A 62 6.41 15.92 -14.63
N PRO A 63 6.77 15.49 -13.41
CA PRO A 63 6.95 16.40 -12.29
C PRO A 63 8.10 17.37 -12.56
N ALA A 64 7.91 18.63 -12.22
CA ALA A 64 8.99 19.61 -12.23
C ALA A 64 9.98 19.40 -11.09
N GLY A 65 9.55 18.66 -10.04
CA GLY A 65 10.39 18.30 -8.90
C GLY A 65 9.73 17.30 -7.96
N ILE A 66 10.56 16.72 -7.10
CA ILE A 66 10.14 15.84 -6.00
C ILE A 66 10.39 16.59 -4.70
N ALA A 67 9.43 16.55 -3.79
CA ALA A 67 9.52 17.14 -2.46
C ALA A 67 9.07 16.14 -1.39
N HIS A 68 9.64 16.25 -0.19
CA HIS A 68 9.16 15.59 1.01
C HIS A 68 8.59 16.66 1.94
N VAL A 69 7.28 16.90 1.84
CA VAL A 69 6.59 17.98 2.54
C VAL A 69 5.23 17.52 3.04
N ALA A 70 4.75 18.15 4.11
CA ALA A 70 3.40 17.91 4.60
C ALA A 70 2.38 18.40 3.57
N VAL A 71 1.37 17.59 3.29
CA VAL A 71 0.26 17.89 2.38
C VAL A 71 -1.06 17.62 3.09
N SER A 72 -2.05 18.51 2.93
CA SER A 72 -3.37 18.27 3.51
C SER A 72 -4.09 17.11 2.83
N ALA A 73 -5.05 16.48 3.53
CA ALA A 73 -5.83 15.37 2.97
C ALA A 73 -6.54 15.78 1.68
N GLU A 74 -7.15 16.98 1.65
CA GLU A 74 -7.87 17.48 0.48
C GLU A 74 -6.91 17.77 -0.70
N ALA A 75 -5.69 18.25 -0.42
CA ALA A 75 -4.68 18.47 -1.46
C ALA A 75 -4.19 17.13 -2.03
N SER A 76 -3.95 16.12 -1.19
CA SER A 76 -3.62 14.75 -1.64
C SER A 76 -4.70 14.16 -2.54
N VAL A 77 -5.98 14.26 -2.13
CA VAL A 77 -7.12 13.75 -2.91
C VAL A 77 -7.21 14.46 -4.27
N ARG A 78 -7.07 15.79 -4.30
CA ARG A 78 -7.11 16.55 -5.56
C ARG A 78 -5.96 16.19 -6.49
N ALA A 79 -4.73 16.16 -5.96
CA ALA A 79 -3.53 15.83 -6.71
C ALA A 79 -3.65 14.43 -7.33
N ASN A 80 -3.93 13.42 -6.52
CA ASN A 80 -4.03 12.04 -6.99
C ASN A 80 -5.20 11.81 -7.96
N ARG A 81 -6.37 12.44 -7.71
CA ARG A 81 -7.47 12.37 -8.68
C ARG A 81 -7.05 12.94 -10.04
N SER A 82 -6.44 14.11 -10.03
CA SER A 82 -6.01 14.80 -11.26
C SER A 82 -4.96 14.01 -12.01
N TRP A 83 -4.01 13.43 -11.26
CA TRP A 83 -2.95 12.62 -11.83
C TRP A 83 -3.49 11.35 -12.50
N TRP A 84 -4.31 10.57 -11.78
CA TRP A 84 -4.91 9.35 -12.31
C TRP A 84 -5.91 9.61 -13.45
N ASP A 85 -6.57 10.77 -13.47
CA ASP A 85 -7.39 11.18 -14.61
C ASP A 85 -6.53 11.51 -15.84
N ALA A 86 -5.36 12.11 -15.67
CA ALA A 86 -4.45 12.48 -16.76
C ALA A 86 -3.66 11.28 -17.30
N ASP A 87 -3.17 10.40 -16.39
CA ASP A 87 -2.23 9.32 -16.71
C ASP A 87 -2.92 8.00 -17.12
N ALA A 88 -4.22 7.88 -16.95
CA ALA A 88 -4.97 6.64 -17.16
C ALA A 88 -4.63 5.92 -18.48
N ASP A 89 -4.51 6.66 -19.57
CA ASP A 89 -4.26 6.08 -20.89
C ASP A 89 -2.80 5.64 -21.05
N ALA A 90 -1.86 6.44 -20.58
CA ALA A 90 -0.43 6.13 -20.61
C ALA A 90 -0.11 4.93 -19.71
N TYR A 91 -0.68 4.91 -18.51
CA TYR A 91 -0.55 3.79 -17.58
C TYR A 91 -1.02 2.46 -18.19
N LEU A 92 -2.19 2.45 -18.83
CA LEU A 92 -2.72 1.25 -19.44
C LEU A 92 -1.95 0.85 -20.71
N ALA A 93 -1.42 1.80 -21.46
CA ALA A 93 -0.56 1.52 -22.62
C ALA A 93 0.78 0.88 -22.19
N GLU A 94 1.33 1.29 -21.05
CA GLU A 94 2.62 0.79 -20.54
C GLU A 94 2.48 -0.55 -19.80
N HIS A 95 1.40 -0.72 -19.05
CA HIS A 95 1.28 -1.85 -18.10
C HIS A 95 0.16 -2.83 -18.47
N GLY A 96 -0.72 -2.48 -19.41
CA GLY A 96 -1.92 -3.27 -19.73
C GLY A 96 -1.63 -4.70 -20.16
N ASP A 97 -0.58 -4.93 -20.94
CA ASP A 97 -0.17 -6.28 -21.37
C ASP A 97 0.20 -7.21 -20.20
N PHE A 98 0.81 -6.63 -19.16
CA PHE A 98 1.19 -7.38 -17.96
C PHE A 98 -0.01 -7.60 -17.02
N LEU A 99 -0.83 -6.58 -16.85
CA LEU A 99 -1.98 -6.60 -15.94
C LEU A 99 -3.16 -7.43 -16.52
N GLY A 100 -3.26 -7.48 -17.86
CA GLY A 100 -4.39 -8.10 -18.53
C GLY A 100 -5.68 -7.28 -18.43
N GLU A 101 -6.69 -7.65 -19.27
CA GLU A 101 -8.02 -7.02 -19.17
C GLU A 101 -8.94 -7.76 -18.18
N VAL A 102 -8.72 -9.07 -18.00
CA VAL A 102 -9.47 -9.95 -17.09
C VAL A 102 -8.46 -10.83 -16.38
N ASP A 103 -7.73 -10.23 -15.43
CA ASP A 103 -6.73 -10.94 -14.64
C ASP A 103 -6.59 -10.27 -13.26
N PHE A 104 -6.07 -10.97 -12.27
CA PHE A 104 -5.83 -10.44 -10.94
C PHE A 104 -4.34 -10.60 -10.59
N VAL A 105 -3.57 -9.58 -10.93
CA VAL A 105 -2.15 -9.48 -10.60
C VAL A 105 -1.99 -8.66 -9.33
N TRP A 106 -1.44 -9.25 -8.29
CA TRP A 106 -1.24 -8.59 -7.00
C TRP A 106 -0.13 -7.54 -7.03
N CYS A 107 0.90 -7.76 -7.84
CA CYS A 107 2.13 -6.95 -7.74
C CYS A 107 3.01 -7.07 -8.99
N PRO A 108 3.98 -6.14 -9.15
CA PRO A 108 4.96 -6.18 -10.24
C PRO A 108 5.83 -7.44 -10.28
N GLU A 109 5.99 -8.16 -9.17
CA GLU A 109 6.62 -9.47 -9.10
C GLU A 109 5.83 -10.55 -9.88
N GLY A 110 4.59 -10.26 -10.24
CA GLY A 110 3.76 -11.12 -11.07
C GLY A 110 2.95 -12.18 -10.33
N LEU A 111 2.82 -12.07 -8.99
CA LEU A 111 1.96 -12.96 -8.21
C LEU A 111 0.49 -12.75 -8.62
N ARG A 112 -0.19 -13.83 -9.02
CA ARG A 112 -1.60 -13.79 -9.41
C ARG A 112 -2.49 -14.44 -8.37
N GLU A 113 -3.71 -13.94 -8.24
CA GLU A 113 -4.69 -14.50 -7.29
C GLU A 113 -5.10 -15.93 -7.68
N ALA A 114 -5.07 -16.27 -8.95
CA ALA A 114 -5.31 -17.64 -9.43
C ALA A 114 -4.39 -18.68 -8.76
N ASP A 115 -3.15 -18.28 -8.47
CA ASP A 115 -2.14 -19.13 -7.83
C ASP A 115 -2.09 -18.91 -6.31
N ALA A 116 -2.12 -17.63 -5.88
CA ALA A 116 -1.94 -17.23 -4.49
C ALA A 116 -3.14 -17.56 -3.59
N ARG A 117 -4.35 -17.47 -4.13
CA ARG A 117 -5.63 -17.77 -3.45
C ARG A 117 -5.78 -17.03 -2.10
N LEU A 118 -5.28 -15.80 -2.04
CA LEU A 118 -5.32 -15.01 -0.81
C LEU A 118 -6.73 -14.59 -0.41
N LEU A 119 -7.63 -14.49 -1.40
CA LEU A 119 -9.04 -14.15 -1.17
C LEU A 119 -9.86 -15.34 -0.69
N GLY A 120 -9.40 -16.57 -0.95
CA GLY A 120 -10.12 -17.82 -0.63
C GLY A 120 -11.23 -18.15 -1.62
N GLU A 121 -12.33 -18.76 -1.14
CA GLU A 121 -13.47 -19.10 -2.01
C GLU A 121 -14.19 -17.85 -2.47
N LEU A 122 -14.44 -17.77 -3.78
CA LEU A 122 -14.99 -16.58 -4.44
C LEU A 122 -16.43 -16.75 -4.92
N ALA A 123 -16.82 -17.96 -5.29
CA ALA A 123 -18.14 -18.21 -5.84
C ALA A 123 -19.26 -17.80 -4.89
N GLY A 124 -20.16 -16.93 -5.35
CA GLY A 124 -21.28 -16.41 -4.56
C GLY A 124 -20.89 -15.39 -3.48
N GLN A 125 -19.60 -15.01 -3.35
CA GLN A 125 -19.17 -13.99 -2.40
C GLN A 125 -19.39 -12.59 -2.97
N ARG A 126 -19.79 -11.66 -2.11
CA ARG A 126 -19.85 -10.22 -2.43
C ARG A 126 -18.49 -9.60 -2.18
N VAL A 127 -17.82 -9.16 -3.25
CA VAL A 127 -16.45 -8.67 -3.22
C VAL A 127 -16.40 -7.18 -3.59
N LEU A 128 -15.69 -6.39 -2.80
CA LEU A 128 -15.42 -4.98 -3.07
C LEU A 128 -13.96 -4.82 -3.51
N GLU A 129 -13.72 -4.32 -4.71
CA GLU A 129 -12.40 -3.84 -5.13
C GLU A 129 -12.25 -2.35 -4.80
N VAL A 130 -11.24 -2.02 -4.00
CA VAL A 130 -10.96 -0.67 -3.47
C VAL A 130 -9.88 0.00 -4.30
N GLY A 131 -10.21 1.10 -5.00
CA GLY A 131 -9.25 1.76 -5.91
C GLY A 131 -8.93 0.86 -7.11
N CYS A 132 -9.95 0.56 -7.90
CA CYS A 132 -9.91 -0.49 -8.92
C CYS A 132 -9.20 -0.11 -10.22
N GLY A 133 -8.84 1.17 -10.41
CA GLY A 133 -8.34 1.64 -11.70
C GLY A 133 -9.29 1.25 -12.84
N ALA A 134 -8.78 0.52 -13.83
CA ALA A 134 -9.57 -0.01 -14.93
C ALA A 134 -10.30 -1.34 -14.62
N ALA A 135 -10.41 -1.73 -13.34
CA ALA A 135 -11.19 -2.86 -12.82
C ALA A 135 -10.85 -4.25 -13.40
N MET A 136 -9.57 -4.49 -13.71
CA MET A 136 -9.13 -5.79 -14.21
C MET A 136 -9.38 -6.90 -13.19
N CYS A 137 -9.02 -6.65 -11.93
CA CYS A 137 -9.21 -7.61 -10.84
C CYS A 137 -10.69 -7.89 -10.61
N ALA A 138 -11.55 -6.86 -10.58
CA ALA A 138 -12.99 -7.06 -10.41
C ALA A 138 -13.61 -7.87 -11.57
N ARG A 139 -13.17 -7.65 -12.83
CA ARG A 139 -13.60 -8.48 -13.94
C ARG A 139 -13.17 -9.94 -13.77
N TRP A 140 -11.92 -10.17 -13.37
CA TRP A 140 -11.46 -11.51 -13.08
C TRP A 140 -12.30 -12.17 -11.96
N LEU A 141 -12.56 -11.46 -10.86
CA LEU A 141 -13.41 -11.93 -9.77
C LEU A 141 -14.80 -12.35 -10.26
N ARG A 142 -15.40 -11.58 -11.19
CA ARG A 142 -16.68 -11.93 -11.80
C ARG A 142 -16.61 -13.26 -12.56
N THR A 143 -15.51 -13.52 -13.26
CA THR A 143 -15.33 -14.82 -13.96
C THR A 143 -15.16 -16.00 -13.00
N GLN A 144 -14.78 -15.75 -11.74
CA GLN A 144 -14.71 -16.76 -10.68
C GLN A 144 -16.04 -16.95 -9.95
N GLY A 145 -17.12 -16.32 -10.40
CA GLY A 145 -18.45 -16.44 -9.78
C GLY A 145 -18.67 -15.53 -8.59
N ALA A 146 -17.82 -14.54 -8.33
CA ALA A 146 -18.03 -13.54 -7.31
C ALA A 146 -19.03 -12.45 -7.76
N GLU A 147 -19.76 -11.87 -6.81
CA GLU A 147 -20.55 -10.67 -7.01
C GLU A 147 -19.65 -9.44 -6.74
N ALA A 148 -18.73 -9.17 -7.70
CA ALA A 148 -17.78 -8.09 -7.55
C ALA A 148 -18.41 -6.73 -7.87
N VAL A 149 -18.09 -5.74 -7.02
CA VAL A 149 -18.36 -4.30 -7.18
C VAL A 149 -17.04 -3.58 -7.02
N ALA A 150 -16.82 -2.50 -7.77
CA ALA A 150 -15.56 -1.79 -7.75
C ALA A 150 -15.75 -0.27 -7.70
N PHE A 151 -14.79 0.44 -7.14
CA PHE A 151 -14.80 1.90 -7.19
C PHE A 151 -13.38 2.47 -7.35
N ASP A 152 -13.33 3.67 -7.87
CA ASP A 152 -12.08 4.43 -7.96
C ASP A 152 -12.33 5.93 -7.74
N LEU A 153 -11.27 6.65 -7.40
CA LEU A 153 -11.29 8.11 -7.27
C LEU A 153 -11.31 8.79 -8.65
N SER A 154 -10.65 8.18 -9.65
CA SER A 154 -10.50 8.69 -11.00
C SER A 154 -11.70 8.33 -11.88
N GLY A 155 -12.41 9.35 -12.36
CA GLY A 155 -13.47 9.16 -13.35
C GLY A 155 -12.95 8.68 -14.71
N ARG A 156 -11.69 8.99 -15.06
CA ARG A 156 -11.07 8.51 -16.30
C ARG A 156 -10.77 7.03 -16.24
N MET A 157 -10.23 6.53 -15.12
CA MET A 157 -10.02 5.09 -14.89
C MET A 157 -11.33 4.31 -14.97
N LEU A 158 -12.39 4.82 -14.36
CA LEU A 158 -13.72 4.19 -14.43
C LEU A 158 -14.29 4.14 -15.86
N ARG A 159 -14.04 5.17 -16.68
CA ARG A 159 -14.38 5.11 -18.11
C ARG A 159 -13.60 4.01 -18.83
N ARG A 160 -12.30 3.86 -18.55
CA ARG A 160 -11.50 2.76 -19.10
C ARG A 160 -11.98 1.39 -18.60
N ALA A 161 -12.46 1.30 -17.37
CA ALA A 161 -13.09 0.09 -16.85
C ALA A 161 -14.36 -0.28 -17.63
N ALA A 162 -15.22 0.70 -17.94
CA ALA A 162 -16.43 0.50 -18.74
C ALA A 162 -16.10 0.12 -20.20
N ASP A 163 -15.11 0.77 -20.81
CA ASP A 163 -14.64 0.43 -22.16
C ASP A 163 -14.12 -1.03 -22.21
N ALA A 164 -13.38 -1.45 -21.18
CA ALA A 164 -12.87 -2.83 -21.08
C ALA A 164 -13.99 -3.85 -20.81
N ALA A 165 -15.01 -3.49 -20.02
CA ALA A 165 -16.19 -4.33 -19.82
C ALA A 165 -16.93 -4.59 -21.15
N ALA A 166 -17.08 -3.54 -21.98
CA ALA A 166 -17.70 -3.66 -23.29
C ALA A 166 -16.88 -4.57 -24.26
N ARG A 167 -15.53 -4.51 -24.18
CA ARG A 167 -14.66 -5.37 -25.01
C ARG A 167 -14.65 -6.83 -24.55
N THR A 168 -14.63 -7.04 -23.25
CA THR A 168 -14.47 -8.39 -22.64
C THR A 168 -15.80 -9.10 -22.42
N GLY A 169 -16.93 -8.38 -22.45
CA GLY A 169 -18.24 -8.89 -22.10
C GLY A 169 -18.41 -9.16 -20.60
N VAL A 170 -17.50 -8.69 -19.75
CA VAL A 170 -17.56 -8.91 -18.28
C VAL A 170 -17.90 -7.60 -17.59
N GLU A 171 -19.17 -7.43 -17.25
CA GLU A 171 -19.68 -6.23 -16.59
C GLU A 171 -19.35 -6.23 -15.09
N VAL A 172 -18.96 -5.06 -14.57
CA VAL A 172 -18.74 -4.80 -13.14
C VAL A 172 -19.49 -3.52 -12.75
N PRO A 173 -20.33 -3.54 -11.71
CA PRO A 173 -20.87 -2.30 -11.14
C PRO A 173 -19.75 -1.40 -10.63
N LEU A 174 -19.74 -0.14 -11.10
CA LEU A 174 -18.68 0.83 -10.82
C LEU A 174 -19.25 2.03 -10.05
N ALA A 175 -18.47 2.56 -9.09
CA ALA A 175 -18.78 3.81 -8.40
C ALA A 175 -17.56 4.74 -8.40
N GLN A 176 -17.77 6.06 -8.46
CA GLN A 176 -16.71 7.02 -8.20
C GLN A 176 -16.78 7.44 -6.72
N ALA A 177 -15.71 7.17 -5.95
CA ALA A 177 -15.68 7.42 -4.52
C ALA A 177 -14.25 7.63 -3.99
N ASP A 178 -14.17 8.23 -2.78
CA ASP A 178 -12.96 8.28 -1.97
C ASP A 178 -12.95 7.09 -1.00
N ALA A 179 -11.84 6.37 -0.96
CA ALA A 179 -11.67 5.20 -0.10
C ALA A 179 -11.75 5.52 1.40
N GLN A 180 -11.58 6.78 1.78
CA GLN A 180 -11.74 7.24 3.16
C GLN A 180 -13.23 7.39 3.57
N HIS A 181 -14.17 7.36 2.60
CA HIS A 181 -15.61 7.53 2.80
C HIS A 181 -16.39 6.64 1.84
N LEU A 182 -16.52 5.36 2.14
CA LEU A 182 -17.15 4.38 1.25
C LEU A 182 -18.69 4.56 1.17
N PRO A 183 -19.26 4.69 -0.04
CA PRO A 183 -20.70 4.90 -0.23
C PRO A 183 -21.50 3.58 -0.13
N PHE A 184 -21.06 2.65 0.70
CA PHE A 184 -21.69 1.35 0.87
C PHE A 184 -22.19 1.17 2.30
N ALA A 185 -23.26 0.40 2.46
CA ALA A 185 -23.81 0.08 3.77
C ALA A 185 -22.86 -0.80 4.59
N SER A 186 -22.96 -0.73 5.92
CA SER A 186 -22.20 -1.60 6.82
C SER A 186 -22.55 -3.07 6.57
N ALA A 187 -21.58 -3.96 6.75
CA ALA A 187 -21.73 -5.41 6.61
C ALA A 187 -22.34 -5.84 5.26
N SER A 188 -21.92 -5.21 4.16
CA SER A 188 -22.41 -5.48 2.80
C SER A 188 -21.56 -6.47 2.02
N PHE A 189 -20.29 -6.66 2.39
CA PHE A 189 -19.33 -7.46 1.64
C PHE A 189 -18.73 -8.58 2.49
N ASP A 190 -18.43 -9.69 1.84
CA ASP A 190 -17.73 -10.83 2.42
C ASP A 190 -16.21 -10.67 2.31
N ILE A 191 -15.76 -10.05 1.22
CA ILE A 191 -14.36 -9.80 0.91
C ILE A 191 -14.21 -8.36 0.43
N ALA A 192 -13.12 -7.71 0.83
CA ALA A 192 -12.60 -6.50 0.19
C ALA A 192 -11.16 -6.75 -0.26
N CYS A 193 -10.74 -6.15 -1.36
CA CYS A 193 -9.38 -6.30 -1.87
C CYS A 193 -8.90 -5.06 -2.60
N THR A 194 -7.57 -4.91 -2.71
CA THR A 194 -6.93 -3.97 -3.63
C THR A 194 -5.51 -4.42 -3.97
N ALA A 195 -5.16 -4.28 -5.24
CA ALA A 195 -3.80 -4.44 -5.74
C ALA A 195 -3.22 -3.05 -6.04
N PHE A 196 -2.48 -2.48 -5.10
CA PHE A 196 -1.88 -1.13 -5.15
C PHE A 196 -2.86 0.04 -5.23
N GLY A 197 -4.17 -0.18 -5.11
CA GLY A 197 -5.16 0.90 -5.10
C GLY A 197 -5.27 1.61 -3.75
N ALA A 198 -5.73 2.85 -3.76
CA ALA A 198 -6.15 3.68 -2.63
C ALA A 198 -5.15 3.84 -1.46
N VAL A 199 -4.75 2.74 -0.80
CA VAL A 199 -4.07 2.76 0.51
C VAL A 199 -2.81 3.64 0.57
N PRO A 200 -1.88 3.64 -0.41
CA PRO A 200 -0.71 4.52 -0.37
C PRO A 200 -1.03 5.98 -0.73
N PHE A 201 -2.17 6.24 -1.37
CA PHE A 201 -2.51 7.54 -1.95
C PHE A 201 -3.37 8.44 -1.05
N VAL A 202 -3.72 7.98 0.15
CA VAL A 202 -4.55 8.72 1.09
C VAL A 202 -3.75 9.16 2.31
N ALA A 203 -4.02 10.37 2.79
CA ALA A 203 -3.36 10.92 3.97
C ALA A 203 -3.72 10.14 5.25
N ASP A 204 -4.98 9.73 5.40
CA ASP A 204 -5.48 8.91 6.52
C ASP A 204 -5.80 7.47 6.04
N SER A 205 -4.77 6.65 5.89
CA SER A 205 -4.98 5.23 5.58
C SER A 205 -5.69 4.45 6.69
N ALA A 206 -5.65 4.94 7.94
CA ALA A 206 -6.44 4.36 9.02
C ALA A 206 -7.96 4.57 8.79
N ALA A 207 -8.38 5.66 8.14
CA ALA A 207 -9.77 5.83 7.72
C ALA A 207 -10.19 4.75 6.70
N VAL A 208 -9.33 4.43 5.74
CA VAL A 208 -9.58 3.33 4.79
C VAL A 208 -9.77 2.00 5.54
N MET A 209 -8.90 1.69 6.51
CA MET A 209 -9.04 0.46 7.31
C MET A 209 -10.36 0.43 8.09
N ARG A 210 -10.79 1.56 8.69
CA ARG A 210 -12.08 1.66 9.41
C ARG A 210 -13.26 1.49 8.47
N GLU A 211 -13.25 2.12 7.29
CA GLU A 211 -14.33 2.02 6.31
C GLU A 211 -14.43 0.61 5.72
N VAL A 212 -13.31 -0.01 5.38
CA VAL A 212 -13.28 -1.42 4.94
C VAL A 212 -13.82 -2.34 6.06
N ALA A 213 -13.37 -2.15 7.30
CA ALA A 213 -13.90 -2.91 8.44
C ALA A 213 -15.42 -2.70 8.63
N ARG A 214 -15.93 -1.49 8.39
CA ARG A 214 -17.36 -1.17 8.49
C ARG A 214 -18.17 -1.91 7.44
N VAL A 215 -17.71 -1.89 6.18
CA VAL A 215 -18.48 -2.51 5.07
C VAL A 215 -18.36 -4.03 5.03
N LEU A 216 -17.32 -4.61 5.64
CA LEU A 216 -17.18 -6.05 5.78
C LEU A 216 -18.16 -6.62 6.79
N ARG A 217 -18.71 -7.80 6.49
CA ARG A 217 -19.46 -8.64 7.42
C ARG A 217 -18.54 -9.21 8.50
N PRO A 218 -19.06 -9.56 9.69
CA PRO A 218 -18.31 -10.38 10.64
C PRO A 218 -17.77 -11.65 9.96
N GLY A 219 -16.49 -11.95 10.14
CA GLY A 219 -15.78 -13.03 9.45
C GLY A 219 -15.24 -12.66 8.06
N GLY A 220 -15.58 -11.46 7.56
CA GLY A 220 -15.13 -10.99 6.25
C GLY A 220 -13.63 -10.76 6.16
N ARG A 221 -13.09 -10.79 4.95
CA ARG A 221 -11.66 -10.73 4.64
C ARG A 221 -11.29 -9.40 3.98
N TRP A 222 -10.15 -8.83 4.38
CA TRP A 222 -9.48 -7.70 3.74
C TRP A 222 -8.11 -8.12 3.25
N VAL A 223 -7.84 -8.02 1.95
CA VAL A 223 -6.51 -8.29 1.38
C VAL A 223 -6.08 -7.10 0.55
N PHE A 224 -4.89 -6.55 0.85
CA PHE A 224 -4.38 -5.41 0.10
C PHE A 224 -2.87 -5.50 -0.11
N ALA A 225 -2.48 -5.23 -1.34
CA ALA A 225 -1.09 -5.08 -1.73
C ALA A 225 -0.70 -3.60 -1.76
N THR A 226 0.49 -3.31 -1.30
CA THR A 226 1.10 -1.98 -1.39
C THR A 226 2.60 -2.11 -1.62
N THR A 227 3.23 -1.05 -2.07
CA THR A 227 4.68 -0.91 -2.02
C THR A 227 5.19 -1.32 -0.63
N HIS A 228 6.20 -2.20 -0.59
CA HIS A 228 6.75 -2.65 0.69
C HIS A 228 7.30 -1.44 1.47
N PRO A 229 6.97 -1.28 2.77
CA PRO A 229 7.41 -0.12 3.55
C PRO A 229 8.92 0.12 3.55
N LEU A 230 9.71 -0.95 3.46
CA LEU A 230 11.18 -0.85 3.38
C LEU A 230 11.65 -0.02 2.19
N ARG A 231 10.91 -0.04 1.08
CA ARG A 231 11.22 0.71 -0.15
C ARG A 231 11.50 2.18 0.13
N TRP A 232 10.79 2.79 1.05
CA TRP A 232 10.88 4.22 1.34
C TRP A 232 12.23 4.65 1.92
N ALA A 233 13.07 3.69 2.34
CA ALA A 233 14.45 3.97 2.72
C ALA A 233 15.38 4.13 1.50
N PHE A 234 14.95 3.72 0.31
CA PHE A 234 15.76 3.66 -0.91
C PHE A 234 15.21 4.61 -1.98
N PRO A 235 16.05 5.11 -2.90
CA PRO A 235 15.58 5.86 -4.06
C PRO A 235 14.76 4.98 -5.02
N ASP A 236 13.92 5.63 -5.82
CA ASP A 236 13.17 4.97 -6.88
C ASP A 236 14.06 4.75 -8.11
N ASP A 237 14.89 3.73 -8.01
CA ASP A 237 15.89 3.37 -9.02
C ASP A 237 15.93 1.84 -9.13
N PRO A 238 15.74 1.25 -10.33
CA PRO A 238 15.77 -0.20 -10.52
C PRO A 238 17.18 -0.80 -10.42
N GLY A 239 18.22 0.02 -10.52
CA GLY A 239 19.61 -0.38 -10.53
C GLY A 239 20.27 -0.40 -9.14
N PRO A 240 21.63 -0.50 -9.12
CA PRO A 240 22.41 -0.57 -7.87
C PRO A 240 22.23 0.63 -6.95
N ALA A 241 21.97 1.82 -7.49
CA ALA A 241 21.74 3.03 -6.69
C ALA A 241 20.48 2.89 -5.82
N GLY A 242 19.48 2.14 -6.30
CA GLY A 242 18.27 1.81 -5.56
C GLY A 242 18.45 0.83 -4.41
N LEU A 243 19.66 0.31 -4.18
CA LEU A 243 19.99 -0.58 -3.06
C LEU A 243 20.72 0.13 -1.92
N VAL A 244 20.94 1.44 -2.05
CA VAL A 244 21.60 2.25 -1.03
C VAL A 244 20.54 3.07 -0.28
N ALA A 245 20.30 2.76 0.99
CA ALA A 245 19.35 3.51 1.81
C ALA A 245 19.81 4.99 1.94
N ARG A 246 18.89 5.91 1.63
CA ARG A 246 19.16 7.37 1.63
C ARG A 246 18.16 8.15 2.47
N THR A 247 17.02 7.55 2.80
CA THR A 247 15.94 8.19 3.56
C THR A 247 15.70 7.38 4.84
N PRO A 248 15.45 8.02 5.99
CA PRO A 248 15.10 7.28 7.20
C PRO A 248 13.80 6.50 7.01
N TYR A 249 13.81 5.20 7.27
CA TYR A 249 12.62 4.34 7.21
C TYR A 249 11.46 4.85 8.09
N PHE A 250 11.75 5.55 9.16
CA PHE A 250 10.76 6.09 10.08
C PHE A 250 10.27 7.50 9.72
N ASP A 251 10.77 8.09 8.65
CA ASP A 251 10.23 9.34 8.12
C ASP A 251 8.89 9.06 7.43
N ARG A 252 7.84 9.71 7.90
CA ARG A 252 6.46 9.58 7.40
C ARG A 252 6.04 10.79 6.58
N THR A 253 6.99 11.67 6.28
CA THR A 253 6.72 12.81 5.40
C THR A 253 6.33 12.29 4.02
N PRO A 254 5.21 12.75 3.45
CA PRO A 254 4.78 12.27 2.14
C PRO A 254 5.81 12.50 1.04
N TYR A 255 5.86 11.58 0.10
CA TYR A 255 6.47 11.79 -1.21
C TYR A 255 5.50 12.61 -2.06
N VAL A 256 5.97 13.71 -2.62
CA VAL A 256 5.14 14.64 -3.37
C VAL A 256 5.84 15.00 -4.67
N GLU A 257 5.14 14.78 -5.79
CA GLU A 257 5.53 15.39 -7.06
C GLU A 257 4.86 16.75 -7.20
N VAL A 258 5.58 17.71 -7.71
CA VAL A 258 5.09 19.08 -7.87
C VAL A 258 5.27 19.58 -9.30
N ASP A 259 4.37 20.46 -9.73
CA ASP A 259 4.52 21.22 -10.97
C ASP A 259 5.53 22.37 -10.84
N ALA A 260 5.72 23.13 -11.92
CA ALA A 260 6.64 24.27 -11.94
C ALA A 260 6.25 25.40 -10.97
N ALA A 261 5.01 25.44 -10.50
CA ALA A 261 4.53 26.39 -9.50
C ALA A 261 4.67 25.86 -8.06
N GLY A 262 5.14 24.62 -7.89
CA GLY A 262 5.25 23.95 -6.60
C GLY A 262 3.93 23.36 -6.09
N THR A 263 2.92 23.23 -6.95
CA THR A 263 1.62 22.62 -6.59
C THR A 263 1.74 21.10 -6.62
N PRO A 264 1.26 20.38 -5.59
CA PRO A 264 1.23 18.92 -5.60
C PRO A 264 0.44 18.35 -6.78
N THR A 265 1.07 17.47 -7.55
CA THR A 265 0.47 16.76 -8.69
C THR A 265 0.27 15.27 -8.41
N TYR A 266 1.12 14.67 -7.56
CA TYR A 266 1.02 13.27 -7.12
C TYR A 266 1.52 13.15 -5.69
N VAL A 267 0.88 12.33 -4.86
CA VAL A 267 1.22 12.18 -3.44
C VAL A 267 1.13 10.72 -3.01
N GLU A 268 2.20 10.21 -2.40
CA GLU A 268 2.17 8.95 -1.69
C GLU A 268 2.50 9.12 -0.19
N HIS A 269 1.84 8.35 0.64
CA HIS A 269 1.96 8.41 2.10
C HIS A 269 2.63 7.15 2.65
N HIS A 270 3.87 7.28 3.09
CA HIS A 270 4.60 6.20 3.75
C HIS A 270 3.99 5.83 5.11
N ARG A 271 3.91 4.54 5.38
CA ARG A 271 3.61 3.94 6.69
C ARG A 271 4.58 2.77 6.91
N THR A 272 5.16 2.68 8.10
CA THR A 272 5.99 1.52 8.45
C THR A 272 5.15 0.25 8.53
N LEU A 273 5.77 -0.94 8.50
CA LEU A 273 5.06 -2.20 8.77
C LEU A 273 4.29 -2.15 10.09
N GLY A 274 4.94 -1.62 11.15
CA GLY A 274 4.30 -1.47 12.45
C GLY A 274 3.11 -0.51 12.44
N ASP A 275 3.15 0.56 11.62
CA ASP A 275 1.99 1.47 11.45
C ASP A 275 0.83 0.73 10.79
N ARG A 276 1.07 -0.03 9.70
CA ARG A 276 0.03 -0.80 9.01
C ARG A 276 -0.65 -1.82 9.92
N VAL A 277 0.15 -2.55 10.71
CA VAL A 277 -0.40 -3.49 11.70
C VAL A 277 -1.26 -2.76 12.74
N ARG A 278 -0.81 -1.61 13.25
CA ARG A 278 -1.59 -0.81 14.22
C ARG A 278 -2.87 -0.23 13.61
N GLU A 279 -2.84 0.21 12.35
CA GLU A 279 -4.03 0.69 11.63
C GLU A 279 -5.09 -0.42 11.50
N LEU A 280 -4.68 -1.64 11.13
CA LEU A 280 -5.56 -2.81 11.06
C LEU A 280 -6.18 -3.13 12.42
N VAL A 281 -5.35 -3.23 13.47
CA VAL A 281 -5.81 -3.55 14.84
C VAL A 281 -6.77 -2.46 15.36
N ALA A 282 -6.45 -1.18 15.14
CA ALA A 282 -7.31 -0.07 15.56
C ALA A 282 -8.66 -0.05 14.83
N ALA A 283 -8.73 -0.57 13.60
CA ALA A 283 -9.97 -0.75 12.85
C ALA A 283 -10.77 -2.01 13.26
N GLY A 284 -10.27 -2.79 14.23
CA GLY A 284 -10.90 -4.04 14.66
C GLY A 284 -10.65 -5.21 13.69
N LEU A 285 -9.64 -5.11 12.84
CA LEU A 285 -9.22 -6.17 11.93
C LEU A 285 -8.06 -6.96 12.54
N GLN A 286 -8.07 -8.26 12.34
CA GLN A 286 -7.00 -9.16 12.75
C GLN A 286 -6.10 -9.47 11.55
N LEU A 287 -4.81 -9.17 11.64
CA LEU A 287 -3.84 -9.61 10.66
C LEU A 287 -3.71 -11.15 10.75
N VAL A 288 -3.88 -11.82 9.63
CA VAL A 288 -3.82 -13.28 9.50
C VAL A 288 -2.52 -13.70 8.85
N ASP A 289 -2.07 -12.93 7.84
CA ASP A 289 -0.85 -13.21 7.09
C ASP A 289 -0.25 -11.92 6.53
N LEU A 290 1.04 -11.94 6.27
CA LEU A 290 1.79 -10.92 5.54
C LEU A 290 2.64 -11.62 4.49
N VAL A 291 2.28 -11.45 3.22
CA VAL A 291 2.98 -12.06 2.10
C VAL A 291 3.94 -11.04 1.47
N GLU A 292 5.19 -11.43 1.34
CA GLU A 292 6.24 -10.68 0.64
C GLU A 292 6.60 -11.51 -0.61
N PRO A 293 6.06 -11.16 -1.79
CA PRO A 293 6.32 -11.93 -3.01
C PRO A 293 7.80 -11.91 -3.37
N GLU A 294 8.37 -13.09 -3.59
CA GLU A 294 9.73 -13.21 -4.12
C GLU A 294 9.77 -12.92 -5.62
N TRP A 295 10.88 -12.40 -6.10
CA TRP A 295 11.08 -12.14 -7.51
C TRP A 295 11.26 -13.45 -8.29
N PRO A 296 10.38 -13.79 -9.26
CA PRO A 296 10.45 -15.08 -9.93
C PRO A 296 11.66 -15.20 -10.87
N ALA A 297 12.24 -16.38 -10.93
CA ALA A 297 13.31 -16.67 -11.87
C ALA A 297 12.86 -16.40 -13.33
N GLY A 298 13.67 -15.67 -14.08
CA GLY A 298 13.37 -15.33 -15.48
C GLY A 298 12.41 -14.17 -15.67
N HIS A 299 11.88 -13.57 -14.61
CA HIS A 299 11.08 -12.35 -14.70
C HIS A 299 12.01 -11.14 -14.88
N THR A 300 11.93 -10.51 -16.06
CA THR A 300 12.86 -9.44 -16.47
C THR A 300 12.24 -8.05 -16.50
N ARG A 301 10.99 -7.91 -16.10
CA ARG A 301 10.28 -6.63 -16.15
C ARG A 301 10.90 -5.65 -15.16
N GLU A 302 11.01 -4.41 -15.59
CA GLU A 302 11.27 -3.28 -14.71
C GLU A 302 10.02 -2.41 -14.63
N TRP A 303 9.67 -1.98 -13.42
CA TRP A 303 8.55 -1.10 -13.14
C TRP A 303 8.88 -0.20 -11.95
N GLY A 304 9.34 1.03 -12.24
CA GLY A 304 9.89 1.91 -11.21
C GLY A 304 11.01 1.20 -10.44
N GLN A 305 10.86 1.10 -9.14
CA GLN A 305 11.82 0.42 -8.27
C GLN A 305 11.83 -1.12 -8.37
N TRP A 306 10.80 -1.73 -8.95
CA TRP A 306 10.75 -3.19 -9.12
C TRP A 306 11.62 -3.62 -10.28
N SER A 307 12.59 -4.45 -10.00
CA SER A 307 13.53 -4.97 -10.99
C SER A 307 14.09 -6.32 -10.56
N PRO A 308 14.66 -7.12 -11.49
CA PRO A 308 15.33 -8.37 -11.13
C PRO A 308 16.43 -8.20 -10.09
N LEU A 309 17.21 -7.11 -10.20
CA LEU A 309 18.32 -6.84 -9.29
C LEU A 309 17.81 -6.56 -7.86
N ARG A 310 16.84 -5.70 -7.72
CA ARG A 310 16.32 -5.34 -6.40
C ARG A 310 15.49 -6.46 -5.79
N GLY A 311 14.62 -7.08 -6.59
CA GLY A 311 13.76 -8.17 -6.14
C GLY A 311 14.52 -9.41 -5.68
N ALA A 312 15.75 -9.62 -6.16
CA ALA A 312 16.63 -10.68 -5.65
C ALA A 312 17.19 -10.40 -4.24
N LEU A 313 17.08 -9.16 -3.73
CA LEU A 313 17.77 -8.73 -2.51
C LEU A 313 16.81 -8.17 -1.45
N VAL A 314 15.74 -7.49 -1.87
CA VAL A 314 14.79 -6.84 -0.96
C VAL A 314 13.36 -6.97 -1.49
N PRO A 315 12.36 -7.08 -0.60
CA PRO A 315 10.96 -7.14 -1.04
C PRO A 315 10.52 -5.81 -1.65
N GLY A 316 9.84 -5.87 -2.80
CA GLY A 316 9.22 -4.72 -3.45
C GLY A 316 7.79 -4.47 -2.98
N THR A 317 7.07 -5.55 -2.66
CA THR A 317 5.65 -5.56 -2.31
C THR A 317 5.39 -6.19 -0.95
N ALA A 318 4.41 -5.65 -0.23
CA ALA A 318 3.82 -6.24 0.95
C ALA A 318 2.32 -6.44 0.74
N ILE A 319 1.82 -7.68 0.91
CA ILE A 319 0.40 -8.02 0.82
C ILE A 319 -0.10 -8.42 2.20
N TYR A 320 -1.02 -7.66 2.73
CA TYR A 320 -1.61 -7.89 4.05
C TYR A 320 -2.90 -8.68 3.90
N VAL A 321 -3.01 -9.79 4.59
CA VAL A 321 -4.24 -10.59 4.70
C VAL A 321 -4.82 -10.39 6.09
N ALA A 322 -5.97 -9.75 6.17
CA ALA A 322 -6.64 -9.46 7.43
C ALA A 322 -8.07 -10.02 7.43
N ARG A 323 -8.64 -10.19 8.61
CA ARG A 323 -10.01 -10.67 8.81
C ARG A 323 -10.73 -9.83 9.85
N LYS A 324 -11.99 -9.51 9.59
CA LYS A 324 -12.89 -8.98 10.60
C LYS A 324 -13.33 -10.14 11.52
N PRO A 325 -13.16 -10.08 12.84
CA PRO A 325 -13.64 -11.10 13.76
C PRO A 325 -15.15 -11.37 13.60
N ARG A 326 -15.57 -12.57 14.00
CA ARG A 326 -17.00 -12.95 14.02
C ARG A 326 -17.75 -12.35 15.19
#